data_7d9b9918f7877b90b3d2c7b69beea3f2
#
_entry.id   7d9b9918f7877b90b3d2c7b69beea3f2
#
_cell.length_a   1.000
_cell.length_b   1.000
_cell.length_c   1.000
_cell.angle_alpha   90.00
_cell.angle_beta   90.00
_cell.angle_gamma   90.00
#
_symmetry.space_group_name_H-M   'P 1'
#
loop_
_entity.id
_entity.type
_entity.pdbx_description
1 polymer ?
#
loop_
_entity_poly.entity_id
_entity_poly.type
_entity_poly.pdbx_seq_one_letter_code
_entity_poly.pdbx_strand_id
1 'polypeptide(L)'
;MKHKIFIFMLIVVFVLGLWLHWSSIEKGERLAVENCGGCHDLSAEKKNKRGPYLWGIVNRRAGVADGFEYSEAFRQFADSRQYIWSEINLDLLITDPDKLIPGIRMAQRESDSKHAKAFKNMQNLDNRKELIVFLQTLN
;
A
#
# COMPACT_ATOMS: atom_id res chain seq x y z
N MET A 1 -20.42 26.31 -33.72
CA MET A 1 -21.03 26.12 -32.38
C MET A 1 -20.76 24.71 -31.84
N LYS A 2 -20.97 23.64 -32.62
CA LYS A 2 -20.77 22.24 -32.19
C LYS A 2 -19.33 21.90 -31.70
N HIS A 3 -18.27 22.39 -32.37
CA HIS A 3 -16.88 22.15 -31.96
C HIS A 3 -16.52 22.78 -30.60
N LYS A 4 -17.06 23.96 -30.29
CA LYS A 4 -16.83 24.61 -28.99
C LYS A 4 -17.48 23.84 -27.84
N ILE A 5 -18.66 23.26 -28.06
CA ILE A 5 -19.35 22.44 -27.08
C ILE A 5 -18.59 21.14 -26.86
N PHE A 6 -18.09 20.52 -27.94
CA PHE A 6 -17.30 19.28 -27.84
C PHE A 6 -16.00 19.48 -27.07
N ILE A 7 -15.24 20.53 -27.36
CA ILE A 7 -14.01 20.88 -26.63
C ILE A 7 -14.32 21.15 -25.16
N PHE A 8 -15.40 21.87 -24.86
CA PHE A 8 -15.79 22.13 -23.47
C PHE A 8 -16.11 20.84 -22.72
N MET A 9 -16.83 19.90 -23.33
CA MET A 9 -17.11 18.59 -22.73
C MET A 9 -15.84 17.81 -22.44
N LEU A 10 -14.87 17.80 -23.35
CA LEU A 10 -13.59 17.11 -23.15
C LEU A 10 -12.82 17.71 -21.96
N ILE A 11 -12.80 19.03 -21.84
CA ILE A 11 -12.14 19.73 -20.71
C ILE A 11 -12.83 19.36 -19.39
N VAL A 12 -14.15 19.35 -19.36
CA VAL A 12 -14.92 18.98 -18.15
C VAL A 12 -14.61 17.53 -17.73
N VAL A 13 -14.63 16.60 -18.68
CA VAL A 13 -14.30 15.18 -18.38
C VAL A 13 -12.87 15.04 -17.87
N PHE A 14 -11.92 15.76 -18.50
CA PHE A 14 -10.53 15.73 -18.07
C PHE A 14 -10.35 16.31 -16.65
N VAL A 15 -10.95 17.44 -16.35
CA VAL A 15 -10.90 18.09 -15.02
C VAL A 15 -11.54 17.19 -13.95
N LEU A 16 -12.69 16.59 -14.26
CA LEU A 16 -13.34 15.64 -13.35
C LEU A 16 -12.47 14.41 -13.10
N GLY A 17 -11.82 13.87 -14.14
CA GLY A 17 -10.89 12.76 -14.01
C GLY A 17 -9.70 13.08 -13.09
N LEU A 18 -9.10 14.25 -13.26
CA LEU A 18 -8.02 14.73 -12.39
C LEU A 18 -8.48 14.88 -10.93
N TRP A 19 -9.66 15.45 -10.72
CA TRP A 19 -10.21 15.64 -9.38
C TRP A 19 -10.49 14.31 -8.67
N LEU A 20 -11.08 13.34 -9.38
CA LEU A 20 -11.34 12.00 -8.84
C LEU A 20 -10.03 11.30 -8.48
N HIS A 21 -9.01 11.40 -9.34
CA HIS A 21 -7.70 10.81 -9.08
C HIS A 21 -7.03 11.42 -7.84
N TRP A 22 -7.08 12.75 -7.70
CA TRP A 22 -6.56 13.45 -6.53
C TRP A 22 -7.26 13.02 -5.24
N SER A 23 -8.59 12.95 -5.26
CA SER A 23 -9.40 12.47 -4.13
C SER A 23 -9.05 11.05 -3.70
N SER A 24 -8.71 10.19 -4.65
CA SER A 24 -8.25 8.81 -4.41
C SER A 24 -6.91 8.78 -3.67
N ILE A 25 -5.94 9.60 -4.09
CA ILE A 25 -4.63 9.71 -3.45
C ILE A 25 -4.75 10.20 -2.00
N GLU A 26 -5.53 11.27 -1.76
CA GLU A 26 -5.73 11.79 -0.40
C GLU A 26 -6.38 10.77 0.54
N LYS A 27 -7.35 10.01 0.05
CA LYS A 27 -7.97 8.94 0.83
C LYS A 27 -6.95 7.82 1.11
N GLY A 28 -6.17 7.43 0.12
CA GLY A 28 -5.11 6.44 0.25
C GLY A 28 -4.05 6.86 1.27
N GLU A 29 -3.65 8.13 1.29
CA GLU A 29 -2.71 8.68 2.27
C GLU A 29 -3.24 8.55 3.70
N ARG A 30 -4.49 8.95 3.93
CA ARG A 30 -5.12 8.80 5.26
C ARG A 30 -5.13 7.34 5.70
N LEU A 31 -5.51 6.43 4.80
CA LEU A 31 -5.51 4.99 5.08
C LEU A 31 -4.11 4.48 5.40
N ALA A 32 -3.08 4.91 4.68
CA ALA A 32 -1.69 4.53 4.93
C ALA A 32 -1.20 5.03 6.30
N VAL A 33 -1.45 6.28 6.62
CA VAL A 33 -1.07 6.86 7.92
C VAL A 33 -1.76 6.14 9.07
N GLU A 34 -3.06 5.91 8.99
CA GLU A 34 -3.86 5.30 10.05
C GLU A 34 -3.54 3.81 10.25
N ASN A 35 -3.34 3.06 9.16
CA ASN A 35 -3.25 1.60 9.22
C ASN A 35 -1.81 1.06 9.10
N CYS A 36 -0.90 1.79 8.46
CA CYS A 36 0.49 1.36 8.23
C CYS A 36 1.51 2.19 9.01
N GLY A 37 1.28 3.51 9.16
CA GLY A 37 2.25 4.48 9.69
C GLY A 37 2.73 4.20 11.11
N GLY A 38 1.96 3.48 11.92
CA GLY A 38 2.35 3.06 13.26
C GLY A 38 3.49 2.03 13.30
N CYS A 39 3.66 1.26 12.22
CA CYS A 39 4.67 0.22 12.12
C CYS A 39 5.70 0.47 11.00
N HIS A 40 5.33 1.23 10.01
CA HIS A 40 6.15 1.51 8.83
C HIS A 40 6.41 3.00 8.67
N ASP A 41 7.55 3.36 8.09
CA ASP A 41 7.81 4.72 7.65
C ASP A 41 7.31 4.90 6.21
N LEU A 42 6.60 6.00 5.98
CA LEU A 42 6.04 6.38 4.68
C LEU A 42 6.86 7.49 4.01
N SER A 43 7.88 8.02 4.68
CA SER A 43 8.65 9.16 4.22
C SER A 43 9.87 8.75 3.39
N ALA A 44 10.41 9.71 2.63
CA ALA A 44 11.65 9.55 1.87
C ALA A 44 12.90 9.31 2.74
N GLU A 45 12.78 9.49 4.06
CA GLU A 45 13.87 9.20 5.01
C GLU A 45 14.15 7.70 5.17
N LYS A 46 13.20 6.84 4.75
CA LYS A 46 13.33 5.38 4.71
C LYS A 46 13.75 4.77 6.03
N LYS A 47 13.18 5.24 7.14
CA LYS A 47 13.48 4.72 8.47
C LYS A 47 12.77 3.39 8.72
N ASN A 48 13.51 2.38 9.12
CA ASN A 48 12.91 1.15 9.62
C ASN A 48 12.31 1.39 11.00
N LYS A 49 11.10 0.89 11.21
CA LYS A 49 10.39 0.89 12.50
C LYS A 49 10.18 -0.57 12.94
N ARG A 50 9.00 -0.92 13.42
CA ARG A 50 8.61 -2.32 13.67
C ARG A 50 8.48 -3.15 12.38
N GLY A 51 8.22 -2.48 11.28
CA GLY A 51 8.26 -3.00 9.92
C GLY A 51 9.22 -2.19 9.05
N PRO A 52 9.57 -2.69 7.86
CA PRO A 52 10.42 -1.97 6.92
C PRO A 52 9.72 -0.73 6.39
N TYR A 53 10.48 0.26 5.93
CA TYR A 53 9.91 1.44 5.28
C TYR A 53 9.13 1.07 4.01
N LEU A 54 8.07 1.84 3.71
CA LEU A 54 7.21 1.62 2.54
C LEU A 54 7.52 2.58 1.36
N TRP A 55 8.42 3.55 1.53
CA TRP A 55 8.85 4.41 0.43
C TRP A 55 9.40 3.58 -0.72
N GLY A 56 8.87 3.74 -1.93
CA GLY A 56 9.24 2.96 -3.10
C GLY A 56 8.89 1.48 -3.01
N ILE A 57 7.84 1.11 -2.26
CA ILE A 57 7.45 -0.30 -2.08
C ILE A 57 6.87 -0.93 -3.34
N VAL A 58 6.12 -0.16 -4.15
CA VAL A 58 5.49 -0.69 -5.38
C VAL A 58 6.57 -1.06 -6.38
N ASN A 59 6.48 -2.27 -6.90
CA ASN A 59 7.46 -2.91 -7.79
C ASN A 59 8.84 -3.18 -7.15
N ARG A 60 9.01 -2.95 -5.84
CA ARG A 60 10.23 -3.31 -5.12
C ARG A 60 10.27 -4.83 -4.87
N ARG A 61 11.46 -5.42 -4.96
CA ARG A 61 11.68 -6.81 -4.55
C ARG A 61 11.41 -6.97 -3.05
N ALA A 62 10.79 -8.09 -2.66
CA ALA A 62 10.60 -8.42 -1.25
C ALA A 62 11.94 -8.71 -0.55
N GLY A 63 12.03 -8.32 0.72
CA GLY A 63 13.22 -8.62 1.54
C GLY A 63 14.41 -7.69 1.36
N VAL A 64 14.31 -6.62 0.55
CA VAL A 64 15.47 -5.76 0.21
C VAL A 64 15.46 -4.38 0.90
N ALA A 65 14.59 -4.14 1.89
CA ALA A 65 14.67 -2.89 2.65
C ALA A 65 15.97 -2.86 3.44
N ASP A 66 16.81 -1.88 3.14
CA ASP A 66 18.14 -1.75 3.74
C ASP A 66 18.07 -1.65 5.26
N GLY A 67 18.95 -2.40 5.95
CA GLY A 67 19.03 -2.40 7.41
C GLY A 67 17.84 -2.98 8.15
N PHE A 68 16.83 -3.59 7.48
CA PHE A 68 15.70 -4.22 8.15
C PHE A 68 15.90 -5.72 8.37
N GLU A 69 15.72 -6.16 9.61
CA GLU A 69 15.82 -7.59 9.97
C GLU A 69 14.46 -8.30 9.78
N TYR A 70 14.32 -9.03 8.68
CA TYR A 70 13.12 -9.80 8.36
C TYR A 70 13.02 -11.08 9.19
N SER A 71 11.79 -11.56 9.44
CA SER A 71 11.57 -12.87 10.04
C SER A 71 12.04 -13.99 9.13
N GLU A 72 12.34 -15.15 9.71
CA GLU A 72 12.76 -16.35 8.96
C GLU A 72 11.71 -16.74 7.91
N ALA A 73 10.43 -16.79 8.30
CA ALA A 73 9.33 -17.08 7.39
C ALA A 73 9.29 -16.13 6.19
N PHE A 74 9.53 -14.82 6.44
CA PHE A 74 9.56 -13.84 5.37
C PHE A 74 10.77 -14.00 4.46
N ARG A 75 11.97 -14.25 5.01
CA ARG A 75 13.18 -14.48 4.21
C ARG A 75 13.02 -15.68 3.27
N GLN A 76 12.57 -16.81 3.79
CA GLN A 76 12.32 -18.01 2.99
C GLN A 76 11.33 -17.76 1.87
N PHE A 77 10.24 -17.03 2.13
CA PHE A 77 9.27 -16.65 1.13
C PHE A 77 9.89 -15.75 0.04
N ALA A 78 10.61 -14.69 0.43
CA ALA A 78 11.20 -13.72 -0.49
C ALA A 78 12.28 -14.36 -1.39
N ASP A 79 13.15 -15.19 -0.81
CA ASP A 79 14.28 -15.82 -1.50
C ASP A 79 13.81 -16.89 -2.49
N SER A 80 12.84 -17.72 -2.09
CA SER A 80 12.35 -18.83 -2.92
C SER A 80 11.66 -18.38 -4.20
N ARG A 81 11.15 -17.14 -4.25
CA ARG A 81 10.28 -16.68 -5.33
C ARG A 81 10.78 -15.43 -6.06
N GLN A 82 11.86 -14.80 -5.60
CA GLN A 82 12.25 -13.45 -6.07
C GLN A 82 11.04 -12.49 -6.13
N TYR A 83 10.26 -12.49 -5.09
CA TYR A 83 8.94 -11.90 -5.04
C TYR A 83 9.01 -10.37 -5.19
N ILE A 84 8.15 -9.81 -6.03
CA ILE A 84 8.05 -8.38 -6.28
C ILE A 84 6.71 -7.87 -5.73
N TRP A 85 6.74 -6.75 -5.05
CA TRP A 85 5.56 -6.08 -4.52
C TRP A 85 4.79 -5.35 -5.63
N SER A 86 4.25 -6.08 -6.61
CA SER A 86 3.27 -5.53 -7.53
C SER A 86 2.00 -5.13 -6.78
N GLU A 87 1.13 -4.35 -7.42
CA GLU A 87 -0.18 -3.97 -6.85
C GLU A 87 -0.98 -5.19 -6.39
N ILE A 88 -1.03 -6.23 -7.22
CA ILE A 88 -1.74 -7.49 -6.92
C ILE A 88 -1.11 -8.17 -5.69
N ASN A 89 0.21 -8.23 -5.62
CA ASN A 89 0.92 -8.87 -4.53
C ASN A 89 0.80 -8.08 -3.20
N LEU A 90 0.73 -6.76 -3.28
CA LEU A 90 0.42 -5.91 -2.13
C LEU A 90 -1.02 -6.11 -1.66
N ASP A 91 -1.99 -6.20 -2.59
CA ASP A 91 -3.38 -6.49 -2.24
C ASP A 91 -3.52 -7.84 -1.52
N LEU A 92 -2.84 -8.89 -2.00
CA LEU A 92 -2.81 -10.20 -1.35
C LEU A 92 -2.23 -10.13 0.07
N LEU A 93 -1.08 -9.45 0.24
CA LEU A 93 -0.44 -9.29 1.54
C LEU A 93 -1.34 -8.54 2.52
N ILE A 94 -1.95 -7.44 2.07
CA ILE A 94 -2.77 -6.58 2.93
C ILE A 94 -4.10 -7.26 3.28
N THR A 95 -4.62 -8.11 2.39
CA THR A 95 -5.85 -8.86 2.62
C THR A 95 -5.69 -9.91 3.71
N ASP A 96 -4.64 -10.72 3.62
CA ASP A 96 -4.38 -11.79 4.59
C ASP A 96 -2.87 -12.13 4.60
N PRO A 97 -2.10 -11.45 5.45
CA PRO A 97 -0.65 -11.64 5.51
C PRO A 97 -0.23 -13.06 5.88
N ASP A 98 -0.95 -13.70 6.79
CA ASP A 98 -0.60 -15.04 7.29
C ASP A 98 -0.91 -16.13 6.25
N LYS A 99 -1.98 -15.95 5.47
CA LYS A 99 -2.30 -16.82 4.35
C LYS A 99 -1.25 -16.73 3.24
N LEU A 100 -0.73 -15.53 2.96
CA LEU A 100 0.31 -15.35 1.95
C LEU A 100 1.67 -15.86 2.44
N ILE A 101 2.03 -15.56 3.68
CA ILE A 101 3.31 -15.88 4.32
C ILE A 101 3.05 -16.42 5.72
N PRO A 102 2.79 -17.73 5.86
CA PRO A 102 2.50 -18.33 7.16
C PRO A 102 3.62 -18.04 8.19
N GLY A 103 3.21 -17.53 9.35
CA GLY A 103 4.14 -17.15 10.41
C GLY A 103 4.81 -15.78 10.24
N ILE A 104 4.32 -14.94 9.34
CA ILE A 104 4.80 -13.56 9.21
C ILE A 104 4.55 -12.75 10.49
N ARG A 105 5.56 -12.02 10.97
CA ARG A 105 5.42 -11.19 12.18
C ARG A 105 4.34 -10.10 12.07
N MET A 106 4.01 -9.66 10.87
CA MET A 106 2.97 -8.68 10.62
C MET A 106 1.59 -9.19 11.04
N ALA A 107 1.29 -10.48 10.86
CA ALA A 107 0.02 -11.10 11.21
C ALA A 107 -0.10 -11.43 12.70
N GLN A 108 1.02 -11.64 13.41
CA GLN A 108 1.04 -12.16 14.79
C GLN A 108 0.58 -11.15 15.86
N ARG A 109 0.13 -9.96 15.49
CA ARG A 109 -0.21 -8.87 16.42
C ARG A 109 -1.70 -8.60 16.55
N GLU A 110 -2.54 -9.58 16.29
CA GLU A 110 -4.00 -9.47 16.42
C GLU A 110 -4.49 -9.10 17.83
N SER A 111 -3.67 -9.28 18.87
CA SER A 111 -4.01 -8.89 20.24
C SER A 111 -3.98 -7.37 20.50
N ASP A 112 -3.38 -6.57 19.60
CA ASP A 112 -3.39 -5.11 19.69
C ASP A 112 -4.63 -4.55 18.98
N SER A 113 -5.47 -3.83 19.73
CA SER A 113 -6.73 -3.25 19.23
C SER A 113 -6.55 -2.35 18.00
N LYS A 114 -5.40 -1.68 17.85
CA LYS A 114 -5.07 -0.87 16.68
C LYS A 114 -4.79 -1.73 15.44
N HIS A 115 -4.12 -2.87 15.62
CA HIS A 115 -3.87 -3.84 14.55
C HIS A 115 -5.15 -4.47 14.05
N ALA A 116 -6.00 -4.93 14.97
CA ALA A 116 -7.30 -5.52 14.62
C ALA A 116 -8.17 -4.53 13.83
N LYS A 117 -8.13 -3.23 14.21
CA LYS A 117 -8.84 -2.18 13.47
C LYS A 117 -8.24 -1.98 12.06
N ALA A 118 -6.92 -1.95 11.93
CA ALA A 118 -6.24 -1.80 10.65
C ALA A 118 -6.59 -2.95 9.69
N PHE A 119 -6.51 -4.19 10.14
CA PHE A 119 -6.91 -5.35 9.35
C PHE A 119 -8.40 -5.32 8.97
N LYS A 120 -9.29 -4.92 9.89
CA LYS A 120 -10.71 -4.76 9.58
C LYS A 120 -10.95 -3.71 8.49
N ASN A 121 -10.25 -2.58 8.53
CA ASN A 121 -10.33 -1.55 7.49
C ASN A 121 -9.86 -2.08 6.13
N MET A 122 -8.85 -2.95 6.14
CA MET A 122 -8.26 -3.53 4.92
C MET A 122 -9.06 -4.70 4.35
N GLN A 123 -10.11 -5.19 5.03
CA GLN A 123 -11.06 -6.13 4.41
C GLN A 123 -11.91 -5.47 3.31
N ASN A 124 -12.03 -4.15 3.31
CA ASN A 124 -12.70 -3.41 2.25
C ASN A 124 -11.79 -3.28 1.02
N LEU A 125 -12.23 -3.78 -0.12
CA LEU A 125 -11.50 -3.76 -1.39
C LEU A 125 -11.17 -2.33 -1.86
N ASP A 126 -12.11 -1.40 -1.71
CA ASP A 126 -11.91 -0.01 -2.16
C ASP A 126 -10.85 0.69 -1.30
N ASN A 127 -10.82 0.42 0.00
CA ASN A 127 -9.76 0.93 0.87
C ASN A 127 -8.38 0.41 0.46
N ARG A 128 -8.26 -0.87 0.10
CA ARG A 128 -6.98 -1.42 -0.37
C ARG A 128 -6.55 -0.81 -1.69
N LYS A 129 -7.46 -0.62 -2.63
CA LYS A 129 -7.17 0.05 -3.92
C LYS A 129 -6.65 1.46 -3.70
N GLU A 130 -7.35 2.26 -2.91
CA GLU A 130 -6.96 3.64 -2.58
C GLU A 130 -5.58 3.68 -1.88
N LEU A 131 -5.35 2.78 -0.93
CA LEU A 131 -4.06 2.64 -0.27
C LEU A 131 -2.94 2.33 -1.28
N ILE A 132 -3.14 1.40 -2.20
CA ILE A 132 -2.14 1.02 -3.19
C ILE A 132 -1.88 2.17 -4.17
N VAL A 133 -2.92 2.90 -4.59
CA VAL A 133 -2.77 4.11 -5.42
C VAL A 133 -1.89 5.14 -4.72
N PHE A 134 -2.08 5.37 -3.42
CA PHE A 134 -1.19 6.25 -2.67
C PHE A 134 0.24 5.70 -2.59
N LEU A 135 0.42 4.41 -2.29
CA LEU A 135 1.76 3.80 -2.21
C LEU A 135 2.55 3.92 -3.52
N GLN A 136 1.88 3.98 -4.68
CA GLN A 136 2.52 4.24 -5.98
C GLN A 136 3.13 5.64 -6.08
N THR A 137 2.64 6.60 -5.29
CA THR A 137 3.17 7.97 -5.28
C THR A 137 4.44 8.12 -4.43
N LEU A 138 4.78 7.12 -3.61
CA LEU A 138 5.94 7.12 -2.74
C LEU A 138 7.21 6.68 -3.50
N ASN A 139 7.76 7.57 -4.34
CA ASN A 139 8.94 7.29 -5.19
C ASN A 139 10.09 8.23 -4.87
#